data_cdeaed0474fc32ad4a00e871f73d68af
#
_entry.id   cdeaed0474fc32ad4a00e871f73d68af
#
_cell.length_a   1.000
_cell.length_b   1.000
_cell.length_c   1.000
_cell.angle_alpha   90.00
_cell.angle_beta   90.00
_cell.angle_gamma   90.00
#
_symmetry.space_group_name_H-M   'P 1'
#
loop_
_entity.id
_entity.type
_entity.pdbx_description
1 polymer ?
#
loop_
_entity_poly.entity_id
_entity_poly.type
_entity_poly.pdbx_seq_one_letter_code
_entity_poly.pdbx_strand_id
1 'polypeptide(L)'
;MLKRVPGEDQVGAFAGPPCTDNFQVVSPPFEFRGRRWHSVEQAFQAAKFAEGSAAFGALAHAAPRPDQGGAAFGHHVWQLGQSRGSALLVDWEGTKVLVMCRACAAKLDAHPQLQRQLLEETADHELRGAASTWEWERWNGLVQMLLRQRVRTGASLSAAAMASVTMDDIAALGDTLEAARADTAAAGGAAAD
;
A
#
# COMPACT_ATOMS: atom_id res chain seq x y z
N MET A 1 4.17 -1.35 7.25
CA MET A 1 3.14 -1.84 8.21
C MET A 1 2.12 -0.76 8.41
N LEU A 2 0.85 -1.06 8.31
CA LEU A 2 -0.22 -0.12 8.63
C LEU A 2 -0.61 -0.23 10.11
N LYS A 3 -1.10 0.88 10.66
CA LYS A 3 -1.77 0.90 11.96
C LYS A 3 -3.27 1.02 11.72
N ARG A 4 -4.06 0.29 12.50
CA ARG A 4 -5.47 0.57 12.65
C ARG A 4 -5.60 1.67 13.67
N VAL A 5 -6.36 2.72 13.35
CA VAL A 5 -6.71 3.75 14.33
C VAL A 5 -8.00 3.29 14.99
N PRO A 6 -7.99 3.02 16.29
CA PRO A 6 -9.22 2.71 17.02
C PRO A 6 -10.16 3.92 17.04
N GLY A 7 -11.46 3.69 17.16
CA GLY A 7 -12.41 4.74 17.55
C GLY A 7 -12.02 5.37 18.89
N GLU A 8 -12.63 6.52 19.22
CA GLU A 8 -12.24 7.37 20.34
C GLU A 8 -12.10 6.67 21.71
N ASP A 9 -12.72 5.49 21.88
CA ASP A 9 -12.71 4.73 23.14
C ASP A 9 -11.57 3.70 23.27
N GLN A 10 -10.69 3.55 22.29
CA GLN A 10 -9.61 2.55 22.33
C GLN A 10 -8.23 3.18 22.25
N VAL A 11 -7.53 3.18 23.35
CA VAL A 11 -6.13 3.61 23.46
C VAL A 11 -5.22 2.51 22.91
N GLY A 12 -4.70 2.69 21.72
CA GLY A 12 -3.67 1.83 21.15
C GLY A 12 -3.77 1.67 19.61
N ALA A 13 -2.67 1.92 18.92
CA ALA A 13 -2.57 1.61 17.49
C ALA A 13 -2.18 0.15 17.33
N PHE A 14 -3.03 -0.66 16.73
CA PHE A 14 -2.71 -2.04 16.39
C PHE A 14 -1.92 -2.12 15.10
N ALA A 15 -0.97 -3.06 15.02
CA ALA A 15 -0.32 -3.40 13.76
C ALA A 15 -1.39 -3.87 12.76
N GLY A 16 -1.34 -3.37 11.53
CA GLY A 16 -2.18 -3.89 10.46
C GLY A 16 -1.80 -5.33 10.12
N PRO A 17 -2.73 -6.10 9.51
CA PRO A 17 -2.46 -7.46 9.12
C PRO A 17 -1.34 -7.52 8.06
N PRO A 18 -0.62 -8.67 7.95
CA PRO A 18 0.47 -8.82 6.99
C PRO A 18 0.11 -8.45 5.54
N CYS A 19 -1.14 -8.68 5.11
CA CYS A 19 -1.60 -8.33 3.76
C CYS A 19 -1.46 -6.83 3.44
N THR A 20 -1.44 -5.95 4.46
CA THR A 20 -1.25 -4.51 4.30
C THR A 20 0.21 -4.08 4.30
N ASP A 21 1.15 -4.99 4.56
CA ASP A 21 2.57 -4.69 4.58
C ASP A 21 3.18 -4.76 3.17
N ASN A 22 3.80 -3.66 2.75
CA ASN A 22 4.50 -3.60 1.47
C ASN A 22 5.76 -4.48 1.44
N PHE A 23 6.32 -4.79 2.61
CA PHE A 23 7.50 -5.64 2.76
C PHE A 23 7.15 -7.13 2.80
N GLN A 24 5.86 -7.48 2.93
CA GLN A 24 5.43 -8.87 2.91
C GLN A 24 5.92 -9.58 1.66
N VAL A 25 6.71 -10.62 1.86
CA VAL A 25 7.09 -11.56 0.79
C VAL A 25 5.92 -12.51 0.54
N VAL A 26 5.52 -12.64 -0.73
CA VAL A 26 4.45 -13.54 -1.16
C VAL A 26 4.97 -14.67 -2.03
N SER A 27 4.33 -15.81 -1.93
CA SER A 27 4.61 -16.99 -2.76
C SER A 27 3.29 -17.61 -3.22
N PRO A 28 3.12 -17.81 -4.54
CA PRO A 28 4.06 -17.44 -5.61
C PRO A 28 4.21 -15.91 -5.77
N PRO A 29 5.27 -15.43 -6.44
CA PRO A 29 5.40 -14.01 -6.77
C PRO A 29 4.22 -13.53 -7.63
N PHE A 30 3.74 -12.30 -7.40
CA PHE A 30 2.69 -11.67 -8.19
C PHE A 30 3.23 -10.96 -9.43
N GLU A 31 2.39 -10.81 -10.46
CA GLU A 31 2.74 -10.11 -11.67
C GLU A 31 2.35 -8.62 -11.58
N PHE A 32 3.29 -7.74 -11.93
CA PHE A 32 3.04 -6.31 -12.07
C PHE A 32 3.93 -5.73 -13.18
N ARG A 33 3.35 -5.02 -14.12
CA ARG A 33 4.03 -4.45 -15.30
C ARG A 33 4.83 -5.51 -16.09
N GLY A 34 4.23 -6.69 -16.33
CA GLY A 34 4.83 -7.78 -17.11
C GLY A 34 5.98 -8.51 -16.43
N ARG A 35 6.21 -8.30 -15.13
CA ARG A 35 7.26 -8.96 -14.35
C ARG A 35 6.72 -9.54 -13.05
N ARG A 36 7.42 -10.52 -12.51
CA ARG A 36 7.09 -11.18 -11.24
C ARG A 36 7.86 -10.56 -10.09
N TRP A 37 7.15 -10.28 -8.97
CA TRP A 37 7.69 -9.59 -7.82
C TRP A 37 7.36 -10.34 -6.52
N HIS A 38 8.31 -10.40 -5.62
CA HIS A 38 8.15 -11.07 -4.33
C HIS A 38 7.47 -10.19 -3.27
N SER A 39 7.54 -8.87 -3.41
CA SER A 39 6.90 -7.93 -2.49
C SER A 39 6.47 -6.65 -3.23
N VAL A 40 5.51 -5.94 -2.64
CA VAL A 40 5.08 -4.63 -3.17
C VAL A 40 6.22 -3.63 -3.14
N GLU A 41 7.02 -3.64 -2.07
CA GLU A 41 8.19 -2.77 -1.96
C GLU A 41 9.17 -2.99 -3.10
N GLN A 42 9.44 -4.25 -3.47
CA GLN A 42 10.32 -4.55 -4.59
C GLN A 42 9.79 -3.98 -5.91
N ALA A 43 8.52 -4.20 -6.22
CA ALA A 43 7.86 -3.70 -7.42
C ALA A 43 7.86 -2.15 -7.45
N PHE A 44 7.56 -1.53 -6.32
CA PHE A 44 7.52 -0.08 -6.15
C PHE A 44 8.89 0.56 -6.32
N GLN A 45 9.93 0.00 -5.68
CA GLN A 45 11.30 0.51 -5.80
C GLN A 45 11.82 0.38 -7.24
N ALA A 46 11.54 -0.73 -7.91
CA ALA A 46 11.92 -0.92 -9.31
C ALA A 46 11.23 0.07 -10.25
N ALA A 47 9.96 0.37 -10.00
CA ALA A 47 9.17 1.29 -10.82
C ALA A 47 9.65 2.74 -10.82
N LYS A 48 10.58 3.12 -9.94
CA LYS A 48 11.24 4.43 -9.93
C LYS A 48 12.15 4.64 -11.14
N PHE A 49 12.66 3.56 -11.72
CA PHE A 49 13.76 3.59 -12.67
C PHE A 49 13.32 3.09 -14.06
N ALA A 50 14.00 3.59 -15.08
CA ALA A 50 13.81 3.06 -16.43
C ALA A 50 14.25 1.58 -16.50
N GLU A 51 13.47 0.78 -17.23
CA GLU A 51 13.85 -0.60 -17.55
C GLU A 51 15.21 -0.59 -18.27
N GLY A 52 16.09 -1.50 -17.90
CA GLY A 52 17.46 -1.53 -18.42
C GLY A 52 18.49 -0.70 -17.64
N SER A 53 18.07 0.15 -16.69
CA SER A 53 19.02 0.79 -15.76
C SER A 53 19.60 -0.22 -14.77
N ALA A 54 20.80 0.07 -14.25
CA ALA A 54 21.48 -0.80 -13.28
C ALA A 54 20.63 -0.98 -12.01
N ALA A 55 19.98 0.09 -11.51
CA ALA A 55 19.12 0.02 -10.33
C ALA A 55 17.88 -0.83 -10.58
N PHE A 56 17.22 -0.67 -11.74
CA PHE A 56 16.11 -1.54 -12.12
C PHE A 56 16.54 -3.01 -12.18
N GLY A 57 17.69 -3.28 -12.83
CA GLY A 57 18.23 -4.64 -12.96
C GLY A 57 18.51 -5.28 -11.60
N ALA A 58 19.16 -4.55 -10.68
CA ALA A 58 19.44 -5.04 -9.34
C ALA A 58 18.16 -5.40 -8.57
N LEU A 59 17.13 -4.54 -8.67
CA LEU A 59 15.82 -4.78 -8.04
C LEU A 59 15.07 -5.94 -8.68
N ALA A 60 15.09 -6.05 -10.02
CA ALA A 60 14.38 -7.10 -10.75
C ALA A 60 14.99 -8.51 -10.53
N HIS A 61 16.27 -8.59 -10.19
CA HIS A 61 16.95 -9.86 -9.90
C HIS A 61 17.03 -10.18 -8.40
N ALA A 62 16.62 -9.26 -7.53
CA ALA A 62 16.61 -9.53 -6.10
C ALA A 62 15.56 -10.61 -5.79
N ALA A 63 15.97 -11.62 -5.02
CA ALA A 63 15.09 -12.68 -4.56
C ALA A 63 15.27 -12.89 -3.04
N PRO A 64 14.20 -13.17 -2.28
CA PRO A 64 14.33 -13.46 -0.88
C PRO A 64 15.05 -14.81 -0.69
N ARG A 65 15.95 -14.88 0.30
CA ARG A 65 16.55 -16.17 0.69
C ARG A 65 15.52 -16.98 1.48
N PRO A 66 15.65 -18.33 1.52
CA PRO A 66 14.69 -19.21 2.20
C PRO A 66 14.45 -18.88 3.68
N ASP A 67 15.46 -18.33 4.34
CA ASP A 67 15.47 -17.96 5.76
C ASP A 67 15.22 -16.47 6.00
N GLN A 68 15.01 -15.70 4.95
CA GLN A 68 14.87 -14.25 5.01
C GLN A 68 13.42 -13.85 5.26
N GLY A 69 13.16 -13.24 6.40
CA GLY A 69 11.85 -12.65 6.70
C GLY A 69 11.53 -11.45 5.79
N GLY A 70 10.23 -11.18 5.62
CA GLY A 70 9.75 -10.10 4.76
C GLY A 70 10.35 -8.73 5.10
N ALA A 71 10.49 -8.39 6.38
CA ALA A 71 11.09 -7.13 6.80
C ALA A 71 12.55 -6.99 6.34
N ALA A 72 13.35 -8.06 6.44
CA ALA A 72 14.75 -8.04 6.02
C ALA A 72 14.88 -7.93 4.48
N PHE A 73 14.04 -8.65 3.74
CA PHE A 73 14.00 -8.54 2.28
C PHE A 73 13.50 -7.15 1.85
N GLY A 74 12.41 -6.67 2.45
CA GLY A 74 11.87 -5.33 2.18
C GLY A 74 12.90 -4.23 2.42
N HIS A 75 13.65 -4.29 3.52
CA HIS A 75 14.72 -3.34 3.79
C HIS A 75 15.86 -3.42 2.76
N HIS A 76 16.24 -4.63 2.35
CA HIS A 76 17.25 -4.83 1.31
C HIS A 76 16.82 -4.19 -0.03
N VAL A 77 15.61 -4.45 -0.51
CA VAL A 77 15.13 -3.86 -1.77
C VAL A 77 14.91 -2.35 -1.64
N TRP A 78 14.52 -1.86 -0.47
CA TRP A 78 14.46 -0.44 -0.19
C TRP A 78 15.85 0.21 -0.34
N GLN A 79 16.89 -0.39 0.23
CA GLN A 79 18.27 0.09 0.10
C GLN A 79 18.74 0.11 -1.37
N LEU A 80 18.45 -0.94 -2.15
CA LEU A 80 18.73 -0.97 -3.58
C LEU A 80 18.03 0.19 -4.32
N GLY A 81 16.79 0.50 -3.94
CA GLY A 81 16.01 1.61 -4.49
C GLY A 81 16.50 3.01 -4.11
N GLN A 82 17.43 3.14 -3.15
CA GLN A 82 18.10 4.40 -2.80
C GLN A 82 19.40 4.62 -3.59
N SER A 83 19.69 3.78 -4.57
CA SER A 83 20.90 3.87 -5.39
C SER A 83 21.01 5.24 -6.06
N ARG A 84 22.09 5.97 -5.74
CA ARG A 84 22.35 7.31 -6.31
C ARG A 84 22.88 7.28 -7.74
N GLY A 85 23.18 6.09 -8.28
CA GLY A 85 23.77 5.91 -9.60
C GLY A 85 22.79 5.85 -10.76
N SER A 86 21.47 5.90 -10.49
CA SER A 86 20.43 5.82 -11.52
C SER A 86 19.46 6.99 -11.36
N ALA A 87 19.12 7.62 -12.48
CA ALA A 87 18.12 8.69 -12.49
C ALA A 87 16.71 8.13 -12.26
N LEU A 88 15.91 8.83 -11.48
CA LEU A 88 14.48 8.55 -11.36
C LEU A 88 13.77 8.89 -12.67
N LEU A 89 12.63 8.22 -12.91
CA LEU A 89 11.73 8.63 -13.99
C LEU A 89 11.25 10.07 -13.77
N VAL A 90 11.14 10.83 -14.84
CA VAL A 90 10.81 12.28 -14.79
C VAL A 90 9.46 12.54 -14.10
N ASP A 91 8.49 11.66 -14.29
CA ASP A 91 7.13 11.76 -13.74
C ASP A 91 6.94 11.00 -12.42
N TRP A 92 8.03 10.52 -11.81
CA TRP A 92 7.97 9.67 -10.63
C TRP A 92 7.16 10.29 -9.49
N GLU A 93 7.41 11.53 -9.16
CA GLU A 93 6.73 12.21 -8.04
C GLU A 93 5.20 12.32 -8.26
N GLY A 94 4.77 12.54 -9.50
CA GLY A 94 3.36 12.60 -9.86
C GLY A 94 2.66 11.23 -9.93
N THR A 95 3.41 10.14 -10.07
CA THR A 95 2.84 8.81 -10.32
C THR A 95 3.05 7.81 -9.17
N LYS A 96 3.95 8.11 -8.23
CA LYS A 96 4.38 7.16 -7.17
C LYS A 96 3.23 6.55 -6.35
N VAL A 97 2.20 7.33 -6.03
CA VAL A 97 1.05 6.84 -5.24
C VAL A 97 0.20 5.87 -6.07
N LEU A 98 -0.04 6.18 -7.33
CA LEU A 98 -0.76 5.26 -8.23
C LEU A 98 0.03 3.98 -8.49
N VAL A 99 1.36 4.06 -8.59
CA VAL A 99 2.23 2.89 -8.70
C VAL A 99 2.09 2.01 -7.47
N MET A 100 2.12 2.59 -6.27
CA MET A 100 1.91 1.86 -5.02
C MET A 100 0.53 1.20 -4.98
N CYS A 101 -0.51 1.94 -5.32
CA CYS A 101 -1.89 1.44 -5.36
C CYS A 101 -2.03 0.23 -6.29
N ARG A 102 -1.51 0.35 -7.51
CA ARG A 102 -1.58 -0.71 -8.51
C ARG A 102 -0.72 -1.93 -8.15
N ALA A 103 0.43 -1.75 -7.53
CA ALA A 103 1.26 -2.86 -7.05
C ALA A 103 0.60 -3.60 -5.89
N CYS A 104 -0.02 -2.88 -4.93
CA CYS A 104 -0.83 -3.47 -3.87
C CYS A 104 -2.03 -4.25 -4.43
N ALA A 105 -2.74 -3.68 -5.42
CA ALA A 105 -3.84 -4.35 -6.09
C ALA A 105 -3.41 -5.64 -6.77
N ALA A 106 -2.30 -5.61 -7.50
CA ALA A 106 -1.75 -6.80 -8.19
C ALA A 106 -1.37 -7.92 -7.20
N LYS A 107 -0.79 -7.56 -6.03
CA LYS A 107 -0.54 -8.53 -4.96
C LYS A 107 -1.84 -9.17 -4.47
N LEU A 108 -2.87 -8.37 -4.20
CA LEU A 108 -4.16 -8.85 -3.72
C LEU A 108 -4.91 -9.67 -4.78
N ASP A 109 -4.87 -9.25 -6.04
CA ASP A 109 -5.50 -9.97 -7.17
C ASP A 109 -4.91 -11.38 -7.33
N ALA A 110 -3.58 -11.50 -7.20
CA ALA A 110 -2.88 -12.78 -7.27
C ALA A 110 -3.09 -13.68 -6.04
N HIS A 111 -3.56 -13.14 -4.92
CA HIS A 111 -3.63 -13.84 -3.62
C HIS A 111 -5.00 -13.63 -2.93
N PRO A 112 -6.05 -14.37 -3.33
CA PRO A 112 -7.40 -14.23 -2.75
C PRO A 112 -7.47 -14.40 -1.22
N GLN A 113 -6.55 -15.17 -0.62
CA GLN A 113 -6.44 -15.30 0.83
C GLN A 113 -6.06 -13.96 1.50
N LEU A 114 -5.25 -13.13 0.84
CA LEU A 114 -4.90 -11.80 1.35
C LEU A 114 -6.06 -10.81 1.23
N GLN A 115 -6.93 -10.98 0.22
CA GLN A 115 -8.16 -10.19 0.13
C GLN A 115 -9.09 -10.49 1.32
N ARG A 116 -9.28 -11.78 1.65
CA ARG A 116 -10.06 -12.17 2.84
C ARG A 116 -9.45 -11.60 4.12
N GLN A 117 -8.14 -11.75 4.30
CA GLN A 117 -7.43 -11.18 5.43
C GLN A 117 -7.62 -9.66 5.54
N LEU A 118 -7.57 -8.93 4.41
CA LEU A 118 -7.80 -7.48 4.38
C LEU A 118 -9.20 -7.13 4.89
N LEU A 119 -10.24 -7.87 4.48
CA LEU A 119 -11.60 -7.62 4.93
C LEU A 119 -11.81 -7.97 6.41
N GLU A 120 -11.38 -9.16 6.81
CA GLU A 120 -11.67 -9.73 8.13
C GLU A 120 -10.89 -9.02 9.25
N GLU A 121 -9.58 -8.77 9.02
CA GLU A 121 -8.71 -8.23 10.06
C GLU A 121 -8.66 -6.69 10.11
N THR A 122 -9.15 -6.01 9.07
CA THR A 122 -9.23 -4.54 9.12
C THR A 122 -10.65 -4.00 9.32
N ALA A 123 -11.67 -4.82 9.04
CA ALA A 123 -13.08 -4.45 9.18
C ALA A 123 -13.37 -3.03 8.66
N ASP A 124 -13.92 -2.15 9.49
CA ASP A 124 -14.21 -0.74 9.16
C ASP A 124 -13.19 0.24 9.74
N HIS A 125 -12.09 -0.27 10.34
CA HIS A 125 -11.09 0.60 10.93
C HIS A 125 -10.44 1.50 9.87
N GLU A 126 -10.16 2.73 10.26
CA GLU A 126 -9.29 3.58 9.49
C GLU A 126 -7.87 3.00 9.48
N LEU A 127 -7.22 3.06 8.31
CA LEU A 127 -5.87 2.56 8.13
C LEU A 127 -4.91 3.73 7.90
N ARG A 128 -3.77 3.71 8.59
CA ARG A 128 -2.67 4.67 8.39
C ARG A 128 -1.35 3.95 8.24
N GLY A 129 -0.45 4.52 7.46
CA GLY A 129 0.92 4.05 7.37
C GLY A 129 1.63 4.18 8.73
N ALA A 130 2.54 3.27 9.05
CA ALA A 130 3.34 3.30 10.26
C ALA A 130 4.80 3.56 9.94
N ALA A 131 5.49 4.30 10.82
CA ALA A 131 6.93 4.56 10.74
C ALA A 131 7.40 5.06 9.36
N SER A 132 6.66 6.01 8.78
CA SER A 132 6.91 6.57 7.46
C SER A 132 6.95 8.11 7.52
N THR A 133 7.30 8.73 6.41
CA THR A 133 7.08 10.17 6.26
C THR A 133 5.58 10.46 6.29
N TRP A 134 5.20 11.67 6.70
CA TRP A 134 3.81 12.10 6.82
C TRP A 134 2.98 11.78 5.56
N GLU A 135 3.53 12.05 4.40
CA GLU A 135 2.87 11.82 3.13
C GLU A 135 2.53 10.33 2.93
N TRP A 136 3.48 9.43 3.17
CA TRP A 136 3.27 8.00 3.04
C TRP A 136 2.43 7.40 4.17
N GLU A 137 2.42 8.00 5.34
CA GLU A 137 1.47 7.62 6.40
C GLU A 137 0.03 7.75 5.91
N ARG A 138 -0.29 8.90 5.29
CA ARG A 138 -1.61 9.14 4.69
C ARG A 138 -1.89 8.24 3.49
N TRP A 139 -1.02 8.28 2.48
CA TRP A 139 -1.28 7.60 1.21
C TRP A 139 -1.37 6.07 1.33
N ASN A 140 -0.51 5.44 2.12
CA ASN A 140 -0.58 4.00 2.35
C ASN A 140 -1.91 3.59 2.99
N GLY A 141 -2.41 4.37 3.93
CA GLY A 141 -3.71 4.13 4.53
C GLY A 141 -4.85 4.22 3.52
N LEU A 142 -4.92 5.33 2.76
CA LEU A 142 -5.96 5.57 1.74
C LEU A 142 -5.94 4.48 0.65
N VAL A 143 -4.76 4.11 0.17
CA VAL A 143 -4.60 3.03 -0.81
C VAL A 143 -5.21 1.72 -0.29
N GLN A 144 -4.89 1.31 0.93
CA GLN A 144 -5.42 0.06 1.47
C GLN A 144 -6.93 0.12 1.74
N MET A 145 -7.44 1.27 2.15
CA MET A 145 -8.90 1.46 2.34
C MET A 145 -9.64 1.45 0.99
N LEU A 146 -9.09 2.06 -0.06
CA LEU A 146 -9.63 1.96 -1.42
C LEU A 146 -9.70 0.49 -1.88
N LEU A 147 -8.59 -0.24 -1.72
CA LEU A 147 -8.53 -1.64 -2.13
C LEU A 147 -9.49 -2.50 -1.31
N ARG A 148 -9.61 -2.27 0.00
CA ARG A 148 -10.61 -2.93 0.86
C ARG A 148 -12.03 -2.67 0.38
N GLN A 149 -12.36 -1.43 0.03
CA GLN A 149 -13.68 -1.10 -0.51
C GLN A 149 -13.95 -1.82 -1.82
N ARG A 150 -12.99 -1.87 -2.74
CA ARG A 150 -13.11 -2.60 -4.00
C ARG A 150 -13.34 -4.10 -3.78
N VAL A 151 -12.55 -4.72 -2.90
CA VAL A 151 -12.74 -6.14 -2.54
C VAL A 151 -14.13 -6.37 -1.94
N ARG A 152 -14.58 -5.51 -1.02
CA ARG A 152 -15.90 -5.60 -0.37
C ARG A 152 -17.04 -5.52 -1.36
N THR A 153 -16.93 -4.70 -2.38
CA THR A 153 -17.97 -4.53 -3.43
C THR A 153 -17.83 -5.52 -4.60
N GLY A 154 -16.85 -6.42 -4.56
CA GLY A 154 -16.58 -7.35 -5.66
C GLY A 154 -15.99 -6.68 -6.91
N ALA A 155 -15.51 -5.43 -6.79
CA ALA A 155 -14.87 -4.74 -7.90
C ALA A 155 -13.50 -5.35 -8.22
N SER A 156 -13.20 -5.53 -9.51
CA SER A 156 -11.96 -6.14 -9.95
C SER A 156 -10.72 -5.37 -9.52
N LEU A 157 -9.67 -6.11 -9.13
CA LEU A 157 -8.34 -5.60 -8.85
C LEU A 157 -7.35 -5.83 -10.00
N SER A 158 -7.82 -6.38 -11.12
CA SER A 158 -6.97 -6.64 -12.29
C SER A 158 -6.27 -5.36 -12.80
N ALA A 159 -5.14 -5.53 -13.47
CA ALA A 159 -4.39 -4.42 -14.04
C ALA A 159 -5.24 -3.50 -14.91
N ALA A 160 -6.15 -4.07 -15.72
CA ALA A 160 -7.07 -3.31 -16.57
C ALA A 160 -8.05 -2.46 -15.74
N ALA A 161 -8.65 -3.04 -14.69
CA ALA A 161 -9.58 -2.32 -13.83
C ALA A 161 -8.87 -1.24 -12.99
N MET A 162 -7.63 -1.48 -12.58
CA MET A 162 -6.84 -0.52 -11.81
C MET A 162 -6.21 0.58 -12.67
N ALA A 163 -6.18 0.43 -13.99
CA ALA A 163 -5.69 1.47 -14.91
C ALA A 163 -6.55 2.74 -14.87
N SER A 164 -7.85 2.62 -14.63
CA SER A 164 -8.80 3.75 -14.52
C SER A 164 -8.77 4.46 -13.16
N VAL A 165 -8.13 3.89 -12.14
CA VAL A 165 -8.00 4.53 -10.83
C VAL A 165 -7.08 5.74 -10.92
N THR A 166 -7.55 6.87 -10.43
CA THR A 166 -6.86 8.17 -10.43
C THR A 166 -6.41 8.59 -9.03
N MET A 167 -5.63 9.65 -8.95
CA MET A 167 -5.27 10.27 -7.67
C MET A 167 -6.50 10.84 -6.96
N ASP A 168 -7.45 11.37 -7.72
CA ASP A 168 -8.67 11.95 -7.18
C ASP A 168 -9.55 10.89 -6.51
N ASP A 169 -9.60 9.67 -7.06
CA ASP A 169 -10.32 8.56 -6.44
C ASP A 169 -9.73 8.20 -5.06
N ILE A 170 -8.41 8.26 -4.93
CA ILE A 170 -7.73 7.98 -3.66
C ILE A 170 -7.92 9.14 -2.68
N ALA A 171 -7.82 10.39 -3.16
CA ALA A 171 -7.95 11.59 -2.34
C ALA A 171 -9.37 11.76 -1.79
N ALA A 172 -10.40 11.49 -2.61
CA ALA A 172 -11.81 11.60 -2.22
C ALA A 172 -12.18 10.72 -1.01
N LEU A 173 -11.49 9.58 -0.83
CA LEU A 173 -11.61 8.79 0.38
C LEU A 173 -11.11 9.55 1.62
N GLY A 174 -10.01 10.28 1.49
CA GLY A 174 -9.48 11.12 2.57
C GLY A 174 -10.46 12.20 2.99
N ASP A 175 -11.02 12.91 2.01
CA ASP A 175 -12.01 13.97 2.24
C ASP A 175 -13.26 13.44 2.93
N THR A 176 -13.74 12.25 2.51
CA THR A 176 -14.88 11.57 3.14
C THR A 176 -14.61 11.23 4.61
N LEU A 177 -13.41 10.75 4.92
CA LEU A 177 -13.00 10.41 6.30
C LEU A 177 -12.85 11.66 7.17
N GLU A 178 -12.31 12.74 6.63
CA GLU A 178 -12.18 14.03 7.33
C GLU A 178 -13.55 14.62 7.65
N ALA A 179 -14.48 14.56 6.70
CA ALA A 179 -15.88 14.99 6.91
C ALA A 179 -16.57 14.17 8.02
N ALA A 180 -16.44 12.84 7.97
CA ALA A 180 -17.04 11.96 8.98
C ALA A 180 -16.49 12.21 10.39
N ARG A 181 -15.19 12.55 10.51
CA ARG A 181 -14.59 12.93 11.80
C ARG A 181 -15.14 14.27 12.32
N ALA A 182 -15.30 15.25 11.43
CA ALA A 182 -15.83 16.56 11.79
C ALA A 182 -17.28 16.41 12.33
N ASP A 183 -18.10 15.58 11.68
CA ASP A 183 -19.47 15.31 12.11
C ASP A 183 -19.52 14.61 13.48
N THR A 184 -18.63 13.64 13.71
CA THR A 184 -18.54 12.93 15.01
C THR A 184 -18.12 13.89 16.14
N ALA A 185 -17.12 14.74 15.89
CA ALA A 185 -16.67 15.72 16.86
C ALA A 185 -17.76 16.76 17.21
N ALA A 186 -18.54 17.18 16.21
CA ALA A 186 -19.66 18.10 16.41
C ALA A 186 -20.79 17.45 17.24
N ALA A 187 -21.09 16.18 17.00
CA ALA A 187 -22.10 15.43 17.74
C ALA A 187 -21.68 15.16 19.21
N GLY A 188 -20.39 14.86 19.45
CA GLY A 188 -19.86 14.64 20.80
C GLY A 188 -19.81 15.91 21.65
N GLY A 189 -19.56 17.08 21.04
CA GLY A 189 -19.60 18.38 21.73
C GLY A 189 -20.99 18.83 22.16
N ALA A 190 -22.03 18.45 21.45
CA ALA A 190 -23.41 18.79 21.76
C ALA A 190 -24.05 17.95 22.90
N ALA A 191 -23.41 16.85 23.30
CA ALA A 191 -23.88 15.98 24.37
C ALA A 191 -23.26 16.30 25.75
N ALA A 192 -22.34 17.29 25.81
CA ALA A 192 -21.62 17.67 27.03
C ALA A 192 -22.12 18.98 27.69
N ASP A 193 -23.09 19.65 27.10
CA ASP A 193 -23.82 20.81 27.64
C ASP A 193 -25.21 20.39 28.15
#